data_ab15bfbb5391bd3686fc7eed771a8491
#
_entry.id   ab15bfbb5391bd3686fc7eed771a8491
#
_cell.length_a   1.000
_cell.length_b   1.000
_cell.length_c   1.000
_cell.angle_alpha   90.00
_cell.angle_beta   90.00
_cell.angle_gamma   90.00
#
_symmetry.space_group_name_H-M   'P 1'
#
loop_
_entity.id
_entity.type
_entity.pdbx_description
1 polymer ?
#
loop_
_entity_poly.entity_id
_entity_poly.type
_entity_poly.pdbx_seq_one_letter_code
_entity_poly.pdbx_strand_id
1 'polypeptide(L)'
;KEGKTPGGFVTESYDLEYGKATLELQLGKGEVIIVDDVLATGGTLNATNRLAEKAGYDVVGNLVLIDLKYVPRVDDFNLNVKSIISYE
;
A
#
# COMPACT_ATOMS: atom_id res chain seq x y z
N LYS A 1 -1.14 11.09 10.73
CA LYS A 1 -2.07 11.27 11.84
C LYS A 1 -3.42 11.69 11.31
N GLU A 2 -4.46 11.04 11.81
CA GLU A 2 -5.81 11.25 11.29
C GLU A 2 -6.26 12.69 11.48
N GLY A 3 -6.93 13.21 10.45
CA GLY A 3 -7.53 14.53 10.52
C GLY A 3 -6.56 15.69 10.50
N LYS A 4 -5.28 15.44 10.24
CA LYS A 4 -4.27 16.48 10.28
C LYS A 4 -3.78 16.93 8.92
N THR A 5 -4.14 16.23 7.86
CA THR A 5 -3.70 16.57 6.52
C THR A 5 -4.44 17.81 6.02
N PRO A 6 -3.73 18.85 5.57
CA PRO A 6 -4.42 20.05 5.05
C PRO A 6 -5.19 19.71 3.78
N GLY A 7 -6.31 20.42 3.60
CA GLY A 7 -7.15 20.22 2.43
C GLY A 7 -7.94 18.93 2.53
N GLY A 8 -8.21 18.30 1.41
CA GLY A 8 -8.95 17.03 1.39
C GLY A 8 -8.04 15.84 1.65
N PHE A 9 -8.61 14.79 2.20
CA PHE A 9 -7.87 13.54 2.39
C PHE A 9 -8.84 12.37 2.34
N VAL A 10 -8.30 11.18 2.11
CA VAL A 10 -9.05 9.92 2.14
C VAL A 10 -8.36 8.97 3.10
N THR A 11 -9.09 7.99 3.56
CA THR A 11 -8.56 6.98 4.48
C THR A 11 -8.85 5.59 3.95
N GLU A 12 -8.04 4.66 4.38
CA GLU A 12 -8.21 3.25 4.07
C GLU A 12 -7.83 2.44 5.29
N SER A 13 -8.63 1.44 5.63
CA SER A 13 -8.38 0.56 6.76
C SER A 13 -7.97 -0.81 6.25
N TYR A 14 -7.12 -1.49 7.01
CA TYR A 14 -6.74 -2.85 6.69
C TYR A 14 -6.46 -3.62 7.96
N ASP A 15 -6.65 -4.93 7.88
CA ASP A 15 -6.46 -5.79 9.03
C ASP A 15 -4.99 -6.11 9.20
N LEU A 16 -4.54 -6.02 10.44
CA LEU A 16 -3.21 -6.44 10.84
C LEU A 16 -3.32 -7.70 11.67
N GLU A 17 -2.19 -8.31 11.90
CA GLU A 17 -2.11 -9.47 12.78
C GLU A 17 -2.65 -9.17 14.17
N TYR A 18 -2.49 -7.95 14.63
CA TYR A 18 -2.88 -7.53 15.97
C TYR A 18 -4.06 -6.57 16.00
N GLY A 19 -4.74 -6.39 14.86
CA GLY A 19 -5.85 -5.45 14.81
C GLY A 19 -5.96 -4.80 13.45
N LYS A 20 -6.28 -3.51 13.47
CA LYS A 20 -6.45 -2.75 12.24
C LYS A 20 -5.58 -1.53 12.23
N ALA A 21 -5.19 -1.12 11.05
CA ALA A 21 -4.52 0.14 10.84
C ALA A 21 -5.32 0.98 9.85
N THR A 22 -5.14 2.29 9.95
CA THR A 22 -5.80 3.24 9.07
C THR A 22 -4.74 4.12 8.41
N LEU A 23 -4.84 4.27 7.12
CA LEU A 23 -3.95 5.12 6.34
C LEU A 23 -4.71 6.34 5.87
N GLU A 24 -4.00 7.47 5.77
CA GLU A 24 -4.54 8.71 5.25
C GLU A 24 -3.63 9.23 4.15
N LEU A 25 -4.25 9.85 3.15
CA LEU A 25 -3.51 10.44 2.06
C LEU A 25 -4.25 11.68 1.57
N GLN A 26 -3.51 12.76 1.37
CA GLN A 26 -4.09 14.01 0.87
C GLN A 26 -4.56 13.80 -0.57
N LEU A 27 -5.72 14.38 -0.89
CA LEU A 27 -6.24 14.32 -2.26
C LEU A 27 -5.27 14.98 -3.22
N GLY A 28 -5.15 14.41 -4.40
CA GLY A 28 -4.26 14.93 -5.42
C GLY A 28 -4.48 14.20 -6.74
N LYS A 29 -3.54 14.38 -7.64
CA LYS A 29 -3.55 13.68 -8.92
C LYS A 29 -2.13 13.59 -9.44
N GLY A 30 -1.93 12.67 -10.38
CA GLY A 30 -0.64 12.43 -10.96
C GLY A 30 -0.26 10.98 -10.85
N GLU A 31 0.84 10.63 -11.48
CA GLU A 31 1.37 9.27 -11.44
C GLU A 31 2.30 9.10 -10.25
N VAL A 32 2.16 7.99 -9.54
CA VAL A 32 2.98 7.72 -8.35
C VAL A 32 3.47 6.29 -8.38
N ILE A 33 4.58 6.08 -7.71
CA ILE A 33 5.10 4.74 -7.43
C ILE A 33 5.03 4.57 -5.92
N ILE A 34 4.52 3.43 -5.49
CA ILE A 34 4.44 3.13 -4.06
C ILE A 34 5.68 2.32 -3.68
N VAL A 35 6.34 2.75 -2.62
CA VAL A 35 7.57 2.12 -2.13
C VAL A 35 7.33 1.66 -0.70
N ASP A 36 7.70 0.43 -0.41
CA ASP A 36 7.59 -0.11 0.93
C ASP A 36 8.85 -0.92 1.22
N ASP A 37 9.08 -1.25 2.48
CA ASP A 37 10.29 -1.99 2.85
C ASP A 37 10.11 -3.49 2.67
N VAL A 38 9.00 -4.07 3.12
CA VAL A 38 8.81 -5.52 3.10
C VAL A 38 7.44 -5.88 2.53
N LEU A 39 7.42 -6.83 1.62
CA LEU A 39 6.18 -7.43 1.12
C LEU A 39 6.02 -8.80 1.75
N ALA A 40 5.04 -8.93 2.62
CA ALA A 40 4.69 -10.20 3.27
C ALA A 40 3.34 -10.67 2.76
N THR A 41 2.25 -10.37 3.48
CA THR A 41 0.92 -10.80 3.02
C THR A 41 0.38 -9.94 1.88
N GLY A 42 0.88 -8.72 1.74
CA GLY A 42 0.41 -7.78 0.74
C GLY A 42 -0.76 -6.92 1.20
N GLY A 43 -1.22 -7.10 2.43
CA GLY A 43 -2.36 -6.33 2.92
C GLY A 43 -2.09 -4.84 2.99
N THR A 44 -0.92 -4.47 3.50
CA THR A 44 -0.54 -3.06 3.58
C THR A 44 -0.40 -2.45 2.19
N LEU A 45 0.26 -3.17 1.29
CA LEU A 45 0.47 -2.66 -0.06
C LEU A 45 -0.86 -2.51 -0.81
N ASN A 46 -1.77 -3.49 -0.67
CA ASN A 46 -3.10 -3.39 -1.23
C ASN A 46 -3.84 -2.16 -0.71
N ALA A 47 -3.80 -1.94 0.61
CA ALA A 47 -4.50 -0.82 1.21
C ALA A 47 -3.91 0.51 0.74
N THR A 48 -2.58 0.58 0.62
CA THR A 48 -1.91 1.79 0.15
C THR A 48 -2.29 2.10 -1.30
N ASN A 49 -2.36 1.06 -2.15
CA ASN A 49 -2.77 1.25 -3.54
C ASN A 49 -4.21 1.74 -3.63
N ARG A 50 -5.12 1.16 -2.85
CA ARG A 50 -6.52 1.60 -2.83
C ARG A 50 -6.63 3.04 -2.36
N LEU A 51 -5.87 3.39 -1.34
CA LEU A 51 -5.87 4.75 -0.80
C LEU A 51 -5.39 5.75 -1.84
N ALA A 52 -4.29 5.44 -2.53
CA ALA A 52 -3.75 6.33 -3.55
C ALA A 52 -4.76 6.56 -4.66
N GLU A 53 -5.44 5.50 -5.10
CA GLU A 53 -6.44 5.63 -6.16
C GLU A 53 -7.64 6.43 -5.70
N LYS A 54 -8.09 6.22 -4.47
CA LYS A 54 -9.19 7.02 -3.90
C LYS A 54 -8.83 8.49 -3.82
N ALA A 55 -7.55 8.79 -3.57
CA ALA A 55 -7.09 10.17 -3.46
C ALA A 55 -6.91 10.84 -4.81
N GLY A 56 -7.00 10.09 -5.90
CA GLY A 56 -6.91 10.64 -7.26
C GLY A 56 -5.60 10.37 -7.96
N TYR A 57 -4.69 9.63 -7.35
CA TYR A 57 -3.41 9.31 -7.97
C TYR A 57 -3.52 8.09 -8.87
N ASP A 58 -2.65 8.04 -9.86
CA ASP A 58 -2.51 6.90 -10.75
C ASP A 58 -1.28 6.13 -10.32
N VAL A 59 -1.47 4.94 -9.74
CA VAL A 59 -0.36 4.13 -9.27
C VAL A 59 0.21 3.36 -10.45
N VAL A 60 1.40 3.75 -10.88
CA VAL A 60 2.04 3.16 -12.06
C VAL A 60 3.07 2.10 -11.70
N GLY A 61 3.35 1.89 -10.42
CA GLY A 61 4.26 0.84 -10.01
C GLY A 61 4.31 0.68 -8.51
N ASN A 62 4.83 -0.47 -8.10
CA ASN A 62 5.06 -0.80 -6.70
C ASN A 62 6.46 -1.36 -6.58
N LEU A 63 7.21 -0.87 -5.60
CA LEU A 63 8.58 -1.29 -5.35
C LEU A 63 8.74 -1.62 -3.88
N VAL A 64 9.30 -2.77 -3.58
CA VAL A 64 9.61 -3.15 -2.20
C VAL A 64 11.09 -3.50 -2.13
N LEU A 65 11.67 -3.30 -0.95
CA LEU A 65 13.06 -3.68 -0.75
C LEU A 65 13.17 -5.20 -0.65
N ILE A 66 12.31 -5.81 0.14
CA ILE A 66 12.36 -7.25 0.40
C ILE A 66 10.99 -7.88 0.12
N ASP A 67 11.00 -8.94 -0.67
CA ASP A 67 9.80 -9.72 -0.97
C ASP A 67 9.92 -11.08 -0.28
N LEU A 68 9.04 -11.34 0.67
CA LEU A 68 8.99 -12.62 1.39
C LEU A 68 8.02 -13.54 0.67
N LYS A 69 8.52 -14.21 -0.35
CA LYS A 69 7.65 -15.01 -1.23
C LYS A 69 7.06 -16.23 -0.55
N TYR A 70 7.68 -16.66 0.55
CA TYR A 70 7.17 -17.83 1.29
C TYR A 70 5.95 -17.48 2.16
N VAL A 71 5.62 -16.19 2.30
CA VAL A 71 4.46 -15.79 3.10
C VAL A 71 3.23 -15.76 2.19
N PRO A 72 2.14 -16.42 2.58
CA PRO A 72 0.92 -16.39 1.74
C PRO A 72 0.39 -14.97 1.60
N ARG A 73 -0.01 -14.62 0.39
CA ARG A 73 -0.60 -13.31 0.09
C ARG A 73 -2.08 -13.32 0.48
N VAL A 74 -2.60 -12.11 0.76
CA VAL A 74 -4.04 -11.96 0.94
C VAL A 74 -4.76 -12.32 -0.37
N ASP A 75 -6.02 -12.74 -0.26
CA ASP A 75 -6.75 -13.31 -1.41
C ASP A 75 -6.90 -12.34 -2.56
N ASP A 76 -7.06 -11.05 -2.27
CA ASP A 76 -7.27 -10.03 -3.30
C ASP A 76 -5.99 -9.37 -3.76
N PHE A 77 -4.83 -9.96 -3.48
CA PHE A 77 -3.56 -9.38 -3.89
C PHE A 77 -3.29 -9.72 -5.36
N ASN A 78 -3.27 -8.70 -6.20
CA ASN A 78 -2.99 -8.90 -7.63
C ASN A 78 -2.09 -7.79 -8.19
N LEU A 79 -1.26 -7.21 -7.35
CA LEU A 79 -0.39 -6.12 -7.76
C LEU A 79 0.88 -6.64 -8.41
N ASN A 80 1.39 -5.90 -9.39
CA ASN A 80 2.71 -6.13 -9.95
C ASN A 80 3.72 -5.38 -9.10
N VAL A 81 4.64 -6.12 -8.50
CA VAL A 81 5.60 -5.54 -7.55
C VAL A 81 6.99 -5.93 -7.98
N LYS A 82 7.89 -4.95 -8.00
CA LYS A 82 9.31 -5.20 -8.16
C LYS A 82 9.99 -5.20 -6.81
N SER A 83 10.94 -6.10 -6.62
CA SER A 83 11.68 -6.17 -5.37
C SER A 83 13.17 -6.17 -5.66
N ILE A 84 13.95 -5.69 -4.69
CA ILE A 84 15.41 -5.69 -4.79
C ILE A 84 15.94 -7.04 -4.32
N ILE A 85 15.38 -7.56 -3.23
CA ILE A 85 15.78 -8.85 -2.65
C ILE A 85 14.50 -9.67 -2.48
N SER A 86 14.56 -10.95 -2.81
CA SER A 86 13.42 -11.82 -2.55
C SER A 86 13.89 -13.09 -1.85
N TYR A 87 13.05 -13.61 -0.97
CA TYR A 87 13.27 -14.84 -0.24
C TYR A 87 12.16 -15.82 -0.60
N GLU A 88 12.58 -16.98 -1.08
CA GLU A 88 11.63 -18.01 -1.51
C GLU A 88 11.14 -18.84 -0.28
#